data_8ecd1bbc3171bbe83302ff971edfc9a9
#
_entry.id   8ecd1bbc3171bbe83302ff971edfc9a9
#
_cell.length_a   1.000
_cell.length_b   1.000
_cell.length_c   1.000
_cell.angle_alpha   90.00
_cell.angle_beta   90.00
_cell.angle_gamma   90.00
#
_symmetry.space_group_name_H-M   'P 1'
#
loop_
_entity.id
_entity.type
_entity.pdbx_description
1 polymer ?
#
loop_
_entity_poly.entity_id
_entity_poly.type
_entity_poly.pdbx_seq_one_letter_code
_entity_poly.pdbx_strand_id
1 'polypeptide(L)'
;MTLLEKLGRGNQPNVQVQIFATISSETVDNDYQTIKQSVHKIIVEQMTPTEQMVLSAVQQDAAEVEQVIGNYVDKVLEDNPFAVPVSERGRIVSDLRDEMLGLGPIESLLKDPSITEIMVNGPEKVFIERMGKLQLSGVQFHDDAHVMNIIERILSPIGRHIDESTPLVDARLKDGSRVNIIIPPLALCGPCITIRKFAQKALSVENLISFGTLDRKMADFIKACIQARINILVSGGTGSGKTTTLNVLSSFIPENERIVTIEDAAELKLQQAHVVTLESRPANIE
;
A
#
# COMPACT_ATOMS: atom_id res chain seq x y z
N MET A 1 -10.96 41.58 47.55
CA MET A 1 -10.78 40.26 46.93
C MET A 1 -11.25 40.34 45.48
N THR A 2 -10.36 40.57 44.59
CA THR A 2 -10.63 40.80 43.16
C THR A 2 -10.64 39.49 42.40
N LEU A 3 -11.48 39.47 41.33
CA LEU A 3 -11.71 38.33 40.44
C LEU A 3 -10.40 37.72 39.83
N LEU A 4 -9.26 38.40 39.95
CA LEU A 4 -7.93 37.98 39.47
C LEU A 4 -7.23 36.93 40.35
N GLU A 5 -7.66 36.73 41.58
CA GLU A 5 -7.06 35.76 42.52
C GLU A 5 -7.63 34.33 42.37
N LYS A 6 -8.73 34.14 41.61
CA LYS A 6 -9.38 32.83 41.38
C LYS A 6 -8.97 32.10 40.10
N LEU A 7 -8.19 32.72 39.22
CA LEU A 7 -7.76 32.14 37.95
C LEU A 7 -6.30 31.61 37.93
N GLY A 8 -5.65 31.56 39.08
CA GLY A 8 -4.22 31.24 39.20
C GLY A 8 -3.85 29.82 39.63
N ARG A 9 -4.68 28.79 39.39
CA ARG A 9 -4.24 27.37 39.55
C ARG A 9 -4.88 26.45 38.52
N GLY A 10 -4.59 26.69 37.26
CA GLY A 10 -4.77 25.72 36.18
C GLY A 10 -3.39 25.22 35.79
N ASN A 11 -3.19 23.92 35.93
CA ASN A 11 -1.98 23.18 35.53
C ASN A 11 -1.77 23.40 34.02
N GLN A 12 -0.88 24.30 33.62
CA GLN A 12 -0.43 24.41 32.24
C GLN A 12 0.52 23.24 32.00
N PRO A 13 0.28 22.39 30.98
CA PRO A 13 1.29 21.41 30.59
C PRO A 13 2.53 22.19 30.11
N ASN A 14 3.65 21.77 30.59
CA ASN A 14 4.97 22.40 30.45
C ASN A 14 5.31 22.49 28.92
N VAL A 15 5.09 23.66 28.34
CA VAL A 15 5.36 23.94 26.91
C VAL A 15 6.81 23.64 26.54
N GLN A 16 7.75 23.80 27.50
CA GLN A 16 9.15 23.46 27.32
C GLN A 16 9.36 21.93 27.08
N VAL A 17 8.61 21.07 27.77
CA VAL A 17 8.73 19.60 27.57
C VAL A 17 8.21 19.17 26.19
N GLN A 18 7.17 19.83 25.67
CA GLN A 18 6.69 19.55 24.31
C GLN A 18 7.67 20.04 23.23
N ILE A 19 8.30 21.20 23.42
CA ILE A 19 9.31 21.72 22.48
C ILE A 19 10.54 20.79 22.45
N PHE A 20 11.04 20.33 23.61
CA PHE A 20 12.16 19.40 23.67
C PHE A 20 11.82 18.02 23.07
N ALA A 21 10.61 17.52 23.26
CA ALA A 21 10.17 16.26 22.65
C ALA A 21 10.03 16.37 21.12
N THR A 22 9.56 17.50 20.60
CA THR A 22 9.43 17.75 19.16
C THR A 22 10.79 17.94 18.50
N ILE A 23 11.69 18.72 19.11
CA ILE A 23 13.06 18.93 18.61
C ILE A 23 13.86 17.62 18.64
N SER A 24 13.71 16.79 19.67
CA SER A 24 14.40 15.50 19.74
C SER A 24 13.86 14.49 18.74
N SER A 25 12.58 14.51 18.40
CA SER A 25 12.02 13.61 17.38
C SER A 25 12.43 14.01 15.96
N GLU A 26 12.44 15.29 15.63
CA GLU A 26 12.89 15.76 14.31
C GLU A 26 14.39 15.52 14.07
N THR A 27 15.23 15.66 15.09
CA THR A 27 16.67 15.36 14.98
C THR A 27 16.91 13.86 14.81
N VAL A 28 16.23 13.01 15.56
CA VAL A 28 16.35 11.55 15.46
C VAL A 28 15.85 11.04 14.13
N ASP A 29 14.74 11.58 13.60
CA ASP A 29 14.26 11.21 12.26
C ASP A 29 15.22 11.65 11.16
N ASN A 30 15.85 12.82 11.27
CA ASN A 30 16.84 13.30 10.30
C ASN A 30 18.12 12.44 10.34
N ASP A 31 18.60 12.09 11.52
CA ASP A 31 19.74 11.20 11.70
C ASP A 31 19.43 9.78 11.18
N TYR A 32 18.22 9.27 11.41
CA TYR A 32 17.75 8.00 10.87
C TYR A 32 17.78 7.95 9.35
N GLN A 33 17.23 8.97 8.69
CA GLN A 33 17.24 9.06 7.23
C GLN A 33 18.66 9.18 6.67
N THR A 34 19.52 9.97 7.33
CA THR A 34 20.91 10.13 6.93
C THR A 34 21.67 8.81 6.99
N ILE A 35 21.49 8.02 8.06
CA ILE A 35 22.12 6.70 8.18
C ILE A 35 21.56 5.73 7.17
N LYS A 36 20.25 5.68 6.99
CA LYS A 36 19.61 4.82 5.99
C LYS A 36 20.16 5.09 4.59
N GLN A 37 20.30 6.35 4.20
CA GLN A 37 20.90 6.74 2.91
C GLN A 37 22.37 6.34 2.81
N SER A 38 23.15 6.54 3.87
CA SER A 38 24.56 6.16 3.91
C SER A 38 24.75 4.64 3.75
N VAL A 39 23.93 3.86 4.45
CA VAL A 39 23.95 2.39 4.33
C VAL A 39 23.55 1.96 2.92
N HIS A 40 22.46 2.51 2.37
CA HIS A 40 22.01 2.21 1.01
C HIS A 40 23.12 2.48 -0.03
N LYS A 41 23.79 3.64 0.07
CA LYS A 41 24.90 4.00 -0.80
C LYS A 41 26.06 3.02 -0.69
N ILE A 42 26.46 2.65 0.53
CA ILE A 42 27.54 1.71 0.78
C ILE A 42 27.17 0.32 0.23
N ILE A 43 25.93 -0.14 0.40
CA ILE A 43 25.46 -1.40 -0.16
C ILE A 43 25.64 -1.37 -1.69
N VAL A 44 25.14 -0.34 -2.36
CA VAL A 44 25.22 -0.23 -3.84
C VAL A 44 26.67 -0.17 -4.33
N GLU A 45 27.57 0.52 -3.61
CA GLU A 45 28.98 0.72 -4.02
C GLU A 45 29.89 -0.46 -3.68
N GLN A 46 29.63 -1.19 -2.60
CA GLN A 46 30.55 -2.20 -2.05
C GLN A 46 30.04 -3.64 -2.09
N MET A 47 28.81 -3.84 -2.55
CA MET A 47 28.19 -5.16 -2.60
C MET A 47 28.94 -6.08 -3.56
N THR A 48 29.31 -7.26 -3.08
CA THR A 48 29.99 -8.28 -3.87
C THR A 48 29.05 -8.92 -4.90
N PRO A 49 29.58 -9.50 -6.00
CA PRO A 49 28.76 -10.24 -6.97
C PRO A 49 27.92 -11.37 -6.35
N THR A 50 28.45 -12.02 -5.31
CA THR A 50 27.75 -13.09 -4.58
C THR A 50 26.54 -12.54 -3.81
N GLU A 51 26.70 -11.42 -3.11
CA GLU A 51 25.61 -10.74 -2.39
C GLU A 51 24.57 -10.19 -3.35
N GLN A 52 24.99 -9.67 -4.52
CA GLN A 52 24.09 -9.28 -5.60
C GLN A 52 23.23 -10.46 -6.09
N MET A 53 23.81 -11.65 -6.21
CA MET A 53 23.07 -12.86 -6.56
C MET A 53 22.04 -13.24 -5.50
N VAL A 54 22.36 -13.10 -4.21
CA VAL A 54 21.42 -13.34 -3.10
C VAL A 54 20.23 -12.37 -3.19
N LEU A 55 20.49 -11.09 -3.45
CA LEU A 55 19.44 -10.08 -3.56
C LEU A 55 18.62 -10.20 -4.85
N SER A 56 19.18 -10.75 -5.93
CA SER A 56 18.51 -10.89 -7.23
C SER A 56 17.88 -12.27 -7.47
N ALA A 57 18.08 -13.23 -6.56
CA ALA A 57 17.54 -14.57 -6.70
C ALA A 57 16.00 -14.58 -6.77
N VAL A 58 15.44 -15.41 -7.65
CA VAL A 58 13.99 -15.54 -7.85
C VAL A 58 13.28 -16.13 -6.62
N GLN A 59 13.99 -16.94 -5.84
CA GLN A 59 13.57 -17.46 -4.54
C GLN A 59 14.53 -16.90 -3.48
N GLN A 60 14.17 -15.77 -2.91
CA GLN A 60 14.95 -15.12 -1.85
C GLN A 60 14.60 -15.76 -0.51
N ASP A 61 15.60 -16.25 0.20
CA ASP A 61 15.46 -16.50 1.63
C ASP A 61 15.52 -15.14 2.35
N ALA A 62 14.38 -14.75 2.94
CA ALA A 62 14.27 -13.47 3.64
C ALA A 62 15.31 -13.33 4.77
N ALA A 63 15.70 -14.42 5.40
CA ALA A 63 16.70 -14.42 6.47
C ALA A 63 18.10 -14.14 5.93
N GLU A 64 18.46 -14.71 4.78
CA GLU A 64 19.76 -14.48 4.15
C GLU A 64 19.91 -13.03 3.67
N VAL A 65 18.85 -12.49 3.08
CA VAL A 65 18.80 -11.08 2.67
C VAL A 65 18.92 -10.14 3.85
N GLU A 66 18.17 -10.38 4.93
CA GLU A 66 18.25 -9.57 6.15
C GLU A 66 19.65 -9.64 6.79
N GLN A 67 20.31 -10.78 6.72
CA GLN A 67 21.68 -10.94 7.21
C GLN A 67 22.67 -10.10 6.38
N VAL A 68 22.58 -10.14 5.06
CA VAL A 68 23.46 -9.33 4.18
C VAL A 68 23.27 -7.84 4.45
N ILE A 69 22.02 -7.35 4.45
CA ILE A 69 21.73 -5.95 4.75
C ILE A 69 22.16 -5.59 6.18
N GLY A 70 21.90 -6.48 7.14
CA GLY A 70 22.27 -6.29 8.55
C GLY A 70 23.77 -6.06 8.75
N ASN A 71 24.64 -6.79 8.05
CA ASN A 71 26.09 -6.62 8.11
C ASN A 71 26.53 -5.22 7.67
N TYR A 72 25.92 -4.67 6.62
CA TYR A 72 26.19 -3.30 6.17
C TYR A 72 25.67 -2.25 7.15
N VAL A 73 24.49 -2.46 7.72
CA VAL A 73 23.94 -1.58 8.77
C VAL A 73 24.87 -1.55 9.97
N ASP A 74 25.33 -2.71 10.45
CA ASP A 74 26.24 -2.81 11.60
C ASP A 74 27.55 -2.05 11.34
N LYS A 75 28.14 -2.22 10.17
CA LYS A 75 29.37 -1.51 9.78
C LYS A 75 29.21 0.01 9.83
N VAL A 76 28.08 0.55 9.32
CA VAL A 76 27.83 1.99 9.36
C VAL A 76 27.55 2.49 10.76
N LEU A 77 26.85 1.70 11.58
CA LEU A 77 26.57 2.06 12.99
C LEU A 77 27.83 1.99 13.86
N GLU A 78 28.78 1.12 13.56
CA GLU A 78 30.09 1.08 14.23
C GLU A 78 30.89 2.37 13.98
N ASP A 79 30.85 2.89 12.74
CA ASP A 79 31.50 4.14 12.37
C ASP A 79 30.75 5.38 12.91
N ASN A 80 29.44 5.27 13.22
CA ASN A 80 28.58 6.36 13.68
C ASN A 80 27.71 5.97 14.87
N PRO A 81 28.29 5.61 16.04
CA PRO A 81 27.59 4.95 17.15
C PRO A 81 26.53 5.80 17.85
N PHE A 82 26.51 7.13 17.63
CA PHE A 82 25.58 8.04 18.32
C PHE A 82 24.43 8.56 17.44
N ALA A 83 24.41 8.23 16.16
CA ALA A 83 23.46 8.80 15.24
C ALA A 83 22.07 8.17 15.33
N VAL A 84 21.98 6.86 15.66
CA VAL A 84 20.69 6.15 15.80
C VAL A 84 20.77 5.17 16.98
N PRO A 85 19.72 5.07 17.80
CA PRO A 85 19.63 4.04 18.84
C PRO A 85 19.72 2.62 18.26
N VAL A 86 20.43 1.73 18.96
CA VAL A 86 20.57 0.31 18.55
C VAL A 86 19.20 -0.38 18.41
N SER A 87 18.18 0.09 19.12
CA SER A 87 16.78 -0.38 18.99
C SER A 87 16.18 -0.16 17.60
N GLU A 88 16.66 0.83 16.84
CA GLU A 88 16.18 1.14 15.49
C GLU A 88 16.86 0.31 14.40
N ARG A 89 17.91 -0.47 14.76
CA ARG A 89 18.63 -1.31 13.80
C ARG A 89 17.70 -2.23 12.98
N GLY A 90 16.80 -2.93 13.65
CA GLY A 90 15.86 -3.83 12.99
C GLY A 90 14.93 -3.10 12.01
N ARG A 91 14.56 -1.87 12.34
CA ARG A 91 13.75 -1.01 11.48
C ARG A 91 14.54 -0.59 10.24
N ILE A 92 15.79 -0.17 10.40
CA ILE A 92 16.68 0.20 9.28
C ILE A 92 16.85 -0.98 8.33
N VAL A 93 17.14 -2.19 8.85
CA VAL A 93 17.30 -3.41 8.03
C VAL A 93 16.01 -3.72 7.25
N SER A 94 14.86 -3.65 7.92
CA SER A 94 13.56 -3.89 7.27
C SER A 94 13.25 -2.84 6.19
N ASP A 95 13.47 -1.56 6.47
CA ASP A 95 13.24 -0.47 5.52
C ASP A 95 14.17 -0.57 4.30
N LEU A 96 15.45 -0.90 4.51
CA LEU A 96 16.39 -1.10 3.41
C LEU A 96 16.05 -2.32 2.56
N ARG A 97 15.63 -3.43 3.20
CA ARG A 97 15.13 -4.60 2.46
C ARG A 97 13.94 -4.22 1.59
N ASP A 98 12.95 -3.51 2.15
CA ASP A 98 11.75 -3.10 1.44
C ASP A 98 12.07 -2.10 0.31
N GLU A 99 13.09 -1.25 0.48
CA GLU A 99 13.59 -0.33 -0.54
C GLU A 99 14.35 -1.04 -1.67
N MET A 100 15.16 -2.04 -1.33
CA MET A 100 15.98 -2.75 -2.31
C MET A 100 15.23 -3.84 -3.07
N LEU A 101 14.33 -4.56 -2.40
CA LEU A 101 13.66 -5.75 -2.95
C LEU A 101 12.16 -5.54 -3.22
N GLY A 102 11.53 -4.64 -2.49
CA GLY A 102 10.11 -4.32 -2.62
C GLY A 102 9.84 -3.13 -3.50
N LEU A 103 8.73 -2.47 -3.23
CA LEU A 103 8.31 -1.23 -3.90
C LEU A 103 8.79 0.03 -3.15
N GLY A 104 9.97 -0.05 -2.55
CA GLY A 104 10.60 1.08 -1.90
C GLY A 104 9.80 1.64 -0.72
N PRO A 105 9.74 2.98 -0.59
CA PRO A 105 9.11 3.62 0.54
C PRO A 105 7.62 3.28 0.72
N ILE A 106 6.92 2.89 -0.36
CA ILE A 106 5.49 2.54 -0.30
C ILE A 106 5.22 1.10 0.13
N GLU A 107 6.24 0.27 0.30
CA GLU A 107 6.08 -1.13 0.70
C GLU A 107 5.39 -1.26 2.07
N SER A 108 5.75 -0.41 3.03
CA SER A 108 5.11 -0.36 4.35
C SER A 108 3.63 0.00 4.28
N LEU A 109 3.26 0.90 3.36
CA LEU A 109 1.86 1.30 3.13
C LEU A 109 1.06 0.17 2.47
N LEU A 110 1.71 -0.60 1.57
CA LEU A 110 1.10 -1.78 0.95
C LEU A 110 0.80 -2.88 1.97
N LYS A 111 1.65 -3.04 2.97
CA LYS A 111 1.47 -4.04 4.05
C LYS A 111 0.40 -3.63 5.08
N ASP A 112 0.08 -2.33 5.22
CA ASP A 112 -0.93 -1.85 6.17
C ASP A 112 -2.36 -2.17 5.68
N PRO A 113 -3.10 -3.09 6.33
CA PRO A 113 -4.44 -3.48 5.88
C PRO A 113 -5.50 -2.38 6.06
N SER A 114 -5.21 -1.33 6.81
CA SER A 114 -6.12 -0.19 7.01
C SER A 114 -6.12 0.80 5.84
N ILE A 115 -5.10 0.72 4.97
CA ILE A 115 -4.95 1.57 3.78
C ILE A 115 -5.65 0.88 2.60
N THR A 116 -6.51 1.61 1.92
CA THR A 116 -7.26 1.16 0.74
C THR A 116 -6.66 1.64 -0.57
N GLU A 117 -6.05 2.84 -0.55
CA GLU A 117 -5.46 3.45 -1.73
C GLU A 117 -4.17 4.19 -1.39
N ILE A 118 -3.18 4.15 -2.29
CA ILE A 118 -1.90 4.85 -2.18
C ILE A 118 -1.73 5.67 -3.46
N MET A 119 -1.44 6.95 -3.31
CA MET A 119 -1.30 7.89 -4.41
C MET A 119 0.02 8.64 -4.28
N VAL A 120 0.97 8.33 -5.16
CA VAL A 120 2.24 9.03 -5.31
C VAL A 120 2.05 10.12 -6.34
N ASN A 121 2.18 11.38 -5.95
CA ASN A 121 2.06 12.56 -6.80
C ASN A 121 3.42 13.26 -6.87
N GLY A 122 4.34 12.67 -7.61
CA GLY A 122 5.76 13.04 -7.56
C GLY A 122 6.45 12.55 -6.29
N PRO A 123 7.75 12.85 -6.10
CA PRO A 123 8.54 12.25 -5.03
C PRO A 123 8.15 12.72 -3.62
N GLU A 124 7.71 13.96 -3.48
CA GLU A 124 7.47 14.58 -2.16
C GLU A 124 6.09 14.29 -1.56
N LYS A 125 5.09 13.94 -2.38
CA LYS A 125 3.69 13.88 -1.97
C LYS A 125 3.09 12.50 -2.17
N VAL A 126 3.09 11.72 -1.11
CA VAL A 126 2.42 10.41 -1.07
C VAL A 126 1.18 10.51 -0.20
N PHE A 127 0.01 10.39 -0.81
CA PHE A 127 -1.26 10.35 -0.10
C PHE A 127 -1.74 8.92 0.06
N ILE A 128 -2.50 8.68 1.10
CA ILE A 128 -3.18 7.41 1.35
C ILE A 128 -4.65 7.63 1.63
N GLU A 129 -5.47 6.64 1.29
CA GLU A 129 -6.85 6.56 1.77
C GLU A 129 -6.92 5.55 2.92
N ARG A 130 -7.48 6.01 4.06
CA ARG A 130 -7.73 5.19 5.23
C ARG A 130 -9.13 5.46 5.74
N MET A 131 -9.96 4.41 5.86
CA MET A 131 -11.38 4.54 6.26
C MET A 131 -12.16 5.58 5.44
N GLY A 132 -11.94 5.63 4.11
CA GLY A 132 -12.59 6.56 3.19
C GLY A 132 -12.13 8.03 3.32
N LYS A 133 -11.03 8.29 4.02
CA LYS A 133 -10.45 9.64 4.18
C LYS A 133 -9.06 9.70 3.58
N LEU A 134 -8.85 10.71 2.75
CA LEU A 134 -7.54 11.04 2.20
C LEU A 134 -6.69 11.76 3.22
N GLN A 135 -5.42 11.34 3.34
CA GLN A 135 -4.44 11.97 4.22
C GLN A 135 -3.04 11.88 3.60
N LEU A 136 -2.21 12.88 3.89
CA LEU A 136 -0.80 12.85 3.51
C LEU A 136 -0.10 11.80 4.38
N SER A 137 0.70 10.93 3.76
CA SER A 137 1.57 10.01 4.50
C SER A 137 2.88 10.69 4.89
N GLY A 138 3.60 10.10 5.86
CA GLY A 138 4.97 10.52 6.17
C GLY A 138 6.03 9.95 5.24
N VAL A 139 5.62 9.26 4.16
CA VAL A 139 6.52 8.59 3.22
C VAL A 139 6.86 9.54 2.07
N GLN A 140 8.13 9.55 1.65
CA GLN A 140 8.64 10.33 0.53
C GLN A 140 9.63 9.52 -0.29
N PHE A 141 9.77 9.84 -1.55
CA PHE A 141 10.83 9.37 -2.43
C PHE A 141 11.97 10.39 -2.48
N HIS A 142 13.15 9.97 -2.91
CA HIS A 142 14.29 10.88 -3.00
C HIS A 142 14.11 11.91 -4.13
N ASP A 143 13.72 11.41 -5.30
CA ASP A 143 13.56 12.21 -6.53
C ASP A 143 12.64 11.46 -7.51
N ASP A 144 12.42 12.07 -8.68
CA ASP A 144 11.65 11.49 -9.78
C ASP A 144 12.30 10.19 -10.30
N ALA A 145 13.62 10.09 -10.32
CA ALA A 145 14.32 8.88 -10.78
C ALA A 145 14.03 7.70 -9.84
N HIS A 146 13.94 7.94 -8.53
CA HIS A 146 13.55 6.92 -7.56
C HIS A 146 12.11 6.43 -7.79
N VAL A 147 11.17 7.35 -8.08
CA VAL A 147 9.79 6.94 -8.45
C VAL A 147 9.79 6.12 -9.74
N MET A 148 10.57 6.53 -10.76
CA MET A 148 10.69 5.78 -12.02
C MET A 148 11.26 4.38 -11.82
N ASN A 149 12.25 4.21 -10.95
CA ASN A 149 12.79 2.88 -10.62
C ASN A 149 11.72 1.96 -10.01
N ILE A 150 10.85 2.50 -9.16
CA ILE A 150 9.73 1.71 -8.60
C ILE A 150 8.70 1.39 -9.69
N ILE A 151 8.43 2.32 -10.61
CA ILE A 151 7.56 2.08 -11.77
C ILE A 151 8.11 0.92 -12.62
N GLU A 152 9.40 0.92 -12.91
CA GLU A 152 10.04 -0.17 -13.67
C GLU A 152 9.93 -1.51 -12.95
N ARG A 153 10.11 -1.54 -11.62
CA ARG A 153 9.91 -2.77 -10.81
C ARG A 153 8.48 -3.29 -10.86
N ILE A 154 7.49 -2.41 -10.97
CA ILE A 154 6.09 -2.79 -11.13
C ILE A 154 5.82 -3.36 -12.52
N LEU A 155 6.35 -2.74 -13.56
CA LEU A 155 6.02 -3.04 -14.94
C LEU A 155 6.85 -4.17 -15.54
N SER A 156 8.14 -4.29 -15.19
CA SER A 156 9.04 -5.30 -15.74
C SER A 156 8.54 -6.75 -15.59
N PRO A 157 8.01 -7.19 -14.43
CA PRO A 157 7.52 -8.57 -14.27
C PRO A 157 6.32 -8.92 -15.15
N ILE A 158 5.57 -7.91 -15.60
CA ILE A 158 4.37 -8.10 -16.47
C ILE A 158 4.66 -7.79 -17.93
N GLY A 159 5.94 -7.53 -18.29
CA GLY A 159 6.38 -7.26 -19.65
C GLY A 159 5.81 -5.97 -20.24
N ARG A 160 5.47 -4.99 -19.40
CA ARG A 160 5.01 -3.67 -19.83
C ARG A 160 6.12 -2.64 -19.71
N HIS A 161 6.07 -1.61 -20.55
CA HIS A 161 6.96 -0.47 -20.53
C HIS A 161 6.16 0.82 -20.50
N ILE A 162 6.77 1.88 -20.00
CA ILE A 162 6.24 3.23 -19.99
C ILE A 162 7.35 4.17 -20.44
N ASP A 163 7.03 5.08 -21.34
CA ASP A 163 7.93 6.10 -21.87
C ASP A 163 7.15 7.37 -22.28
N GLU A 164 7.85 8.37 -22.78
CA GLU A 164 7.23 9.63 -23.21
C GLU A 164 6.21 9.43 -24.35
N SER A 165 6.33 8.38 -25.16
CA SER A 165 5.39 8.06 -26.24
C SER A 165 4.14 7.34 -25.74
N THR A 166 4.28 6.59 -24.64
CA THR A 166 3.20 5.86 -23.97
C THR A 166 3.23 6.19 -22.47
N PRO A 167 2.90 7.43 -22.09
CA PRO A 167 3.12 7.94 -20.74
C PRO A 167 2.05 7.54 -19.72
N LEU A 168 1.13 6.65 -20.07
CA LEU A 168 0.07 6.14 -19.19
C LEU A 168 -0.03 4.61 -19.33
N VAL A 169 0.02 3.92 -18.19
CA VAL A 169 -0.07 2.46 -18.14
C VAL A 169 -0.90 2.02 -16.94
N ASP A 170 -1.85 1.11 -17.19
CA ASP A 170 -2.53 0.36 -16.15
C ASP A 170 -1.84 -0.99 -15.94
N ALA A 171 -1.65 -1.37 -14.68
CA ALA A 171 -0.96 -2.59 -14.28
C ALA A 171 -1.66 -3.27 -13.10
N ARG A 172 -1.16 -4.44 -12.70
CA ARG A 172 -1.55 -5.12 -11.46
C ARG A 172 -0.33 -5.63 -10.73
N LEU A 173 -0.35 -5.49 -9.42
CA LEU A 173 0.61 -6.13 -8.54
C LEU A 173 0.28 -7.64 -8.40
N LYS A 174 1.24 -8.39 -7.87
CA LYS A 174 1.08 -9.84 -7.63
C LYS A 174 -0.08 -10.18 -6.68
N ASP A 175 -0.42 -9.28 -5.77
CA ASP A 175 -1.53 -9.41 -4.82
C ASP A 175 -2.90 -9.10 -5.44
N GLY A 176 -2.94 -8.68 -6.73
CA GLY A 176 -4.13 -8.28 -7.46
C GLY A 176 -4.48 -6.80 -7.36
N SER A 177 -3.72 -6.01 -6.58
CA SER A 177 -3.92 -4.56 -6.48
C SER A 177 -3.75 -3.88 -7.85
N ARG A 178 -4.65 -2.96 -8.18
CA ARG A 178 -4.61 -2.20 -9.43
C ARG A 178 -3.65 -1.04 -9.31
N VAL A 179 -2.84 -0.86 -10.35
CA VAL A 179 -1.89 0.25 -10.43
C VAL A 179 -2.13 1.04 -11.69
N ASN A 180 -2.34 2.33 -11.55
CA ASN A 180 -2.34 3.29 -12.65
C ASN A 180 -1.07 4.13 -12.53
N ILE A 181 -0.35 4.27 -13.63
CA ILE A 181 0.92 4.99 -13.70
C ILE A 181 0.83 6.04 -14.80
N ILE A 182 1.22 7.26 -14.47
CA ILE A 182 1.28 8.38 -15.43
C ILE A 182 2.60 9.09 -15.22
N ILE A 183 3.32 9.34 -16.33
CA ILE A 183 4.60 10.05 -16.31
C ILE A 183 4.56 11.34 -17.14
N PRO A 184 5.56 12.23 -17.06
CA PRO A 184 5.71 13.30 -18.00
C PRO A 184 5.74 12.79 -19.46
N PRO A 185 5.18 13.53 -20.43
CA PRO A 185 4.70 14.91 -20.35
C PRO A 185 3.26 15.07 -19.83
N LEU A 186 2.51 14.00 -19.57
CA LEU A 186 1.12 14.09 -19.10
C LEU A 186 1.05 14.48 -17.61
N ALA A 187 1.91 13.92 -16.77
CA ALA A 187 1.99 14.24 -15.36
C ALA A 187 2.92 15.42 -15.13
N LEU A 188 2.37 16.61 -14.91
CA LEU A 188 3.14 17.86 -14.75
C LEU A 188 3.85 17.96 -13.39
N CYS A 189 3.48 17.17 -12.42
CA CYS A 189 4.09 17.14 -11.09
C CYS A 189 5.20 16.09 -10.92
N GLY A 190 5.65 15.48 -12.01
CA GLY A 190 6.54 14.33 -12.01
C GLY A 190 5.80 13.00 -12.17
N PRO A 191 6.49 11.86 -12.05
CA PRO A 191 5.87 10.54 -12.16
C PRO A 191 4.82 10.33 -11.07
N CYS A 192 3.66 9.79 -11.46
CA CYS A 192 2.55 9.50 -10.55
C CYS A 192 2.23 8.00 -10.55
N ILE A 193 1.96 7.46 -9.35
CA ILE A 193 1.52 6.07 -9.17
C ILE A 193 0.28 6.08 -8.30
N THR A 194 -0.81 5.50 -8.78
CA THR A 194 -2.01 5.27 -7.97
C THR A 194 -2.20 3.78 -7.79
N ILE A 195 -2.21 3.29 -6.55
CA ILE A 195 -2.40 1.88 -6.23
C ILE A 195 -3.69 1.75 -5.44
N ARG A 196 -4.68 1.07 -6.03
CA ARG A 196 -5.89 0.67 -5.32
C ARG A 196 -5.73 -0.75 -4.84
N LYS A 197 -5.59 -0.89 -3.52
CA LYS A 197 -5.33 -2.18 -2.90
C LYS A 197 -6.52 -3.11 -3.05
N PHE A 198 -6.18 -4.38 -3.32
CA PHE A 198 -7.18 -5.42 -3.38
C PHE A 198 -7.56 -5.87 -1.96
N ALA A 199 -8.85 -5.83 -1.61
CA ALA A 199 -9.33 -6.22 -0.29
C ALA A 199 -8.96 -7.70 -0.02
N GLN A 200 -8.09 -7.92 0.97
CA GLN A 200 -7.60 -9.28 1.30
C GLN A 200 -8.66 -10.13 1.99
N LYS A 201 -9.54 -9.52 2.78
CA LYS A 201 -10.62 -10.24 3.48
C LYS A 201 -11.94 -10.03 2.77
N ALA A 202 -12.50 -11.11 2.24
CA ALA A 202 -13.89 -11.11 1.81
C ALA A 202 -14.80 -10.90 3.03
N LEU A 203 -15.74 -9.95 2.93
CA LEU A 203 -16.78 -9.78 3.93
C LEU A 203 -17.79 -10.92 3.81
N SER A 204 -18.38 -11.30 4.95
CA SER A 204 -19.47 -12.28 5.03
C SER A 204 -20.82 -11.56 5.14
N VAL A 205 -21.89 -12.34 4.99
CA VAL A 205 -23.26 -11.84 5.22
C VAL A 205 -23.43 -11.36 6.67
N GLU A 206 -22.82 -12.06 7.63
CA GLU A 206 -22.84 -11.71 9.05
C GLU A 206 -22.15 -10.38 9.30
N ASN A 207 -21.10 -10.07 8.56
CA ASN A 207 -20.45 -8.73 8.62
C ASN A 207 -21.41 -7.64 8.16
N LEU A 208 -22.12 -7.82 7.02
CA LEU A 208 -23.09 -6.84 6.55
C LEU A 208 -24.24 -6.64 7.54
N ILE A 209 -24.66 -7.71 8.21
CA ILE A 209 -25.69 -7.63 9.26
C ILE A 209 -25.16 -6.86 10.48
N SER A 210 -23.94 -7.17 10.92
CA SER A 210 -23.33 -6.50 12.07
C SER A 210 -23.08 -5.00 11.82
N PHE A 211 -22.82 -4.62 10.58
CA PHE A 211 -22.67 -3.21 10.16
C PHE A 211 -24.01 -2.50 9.99
N GLY A 212 -25.14 -3.23 10.08
CA GLY A 212 -26.46 -2.65 9.85
C GLY A 212 -26.79 -2.38 8.37
N THR A 213 -25.98 -2.89 7.44
CA THR A 213 -26.24 -2.78 6.00
C THR A 213 -27.43 -3.63 5.57
N LEU A 214 -27.59 -4.81 6.18
CA LEU A 214 -28.71 -5.73 5.99
C LEU A 214 -29.25 -6.17 7.36
N ASP A 215 -30.53 -6.50 7.43
CA ASP A 215 -31.05 -7.30 8.53
C ASP A 215 -31.15 -8.79 8.12
N ARG A 216 -31.43 -9.67 9.08
CA ARG A 216 -31.52 -11.11 8.83
C ARG A 216 -32.64 -11.45 7.83
N LYS A 217 -33.79 -10.77 7.89
CA LYS A 217 -34.92 -11.01 6.98
C LYS A 217 -34.59 -10.62 5.55
N MET A 218 -33.89 -9.48 5.38
CA MET A 218 -33.38 -9.03 4.06
C MET A 218 -32.40 -10.07 3.49
N ALA A 219 -31.45 -10.54 4.29
CA ALA A 219 -30.47 -11.55 3.88
C ALA A 219 -31.16 -12.85 3.46
N ASP A 220 -32.12 -13.35 4.23
CA ASP A 220 -32.88 -14.57 3.92
C ASP A 220 -33.72 -14.42 2.66
N PHE A 221 -34.36 -13.26 2.47
CA PHE A 221 -35.11 -12.95 1.24
C PHE A 221 -34.22 -12.92 0.01
N ILE A 222 -33.07 -12.24 0.07
CA ILE A 222 -32.11 -12.16 -1.06
C ILE A 222 -31.55 -13.55 -1.37
N LYS A 223 -31.24 -14.34 -0.33
CA LYS A 223 -30.82 -15.73 -0.50
C LYS A 223 -31.86 -16.54 -1.28
N ALA A 224 -33.13 -16.43 -0.92
CA ALA A 224 -34.21 -17.12 -1.62
C ALA A 224 -34.32 -16.64 -3.09
N CYS A 225 -34.17 -15.34 -3.37
CA CYS A 225 -34.13 -14.80 -4.72
C CYS A 225 -33.00 -15.40 -5.56
N ILE A 226 -31.78 -15.49 -4.98
CA ILE A 226 -30.60 -16.04 -5.68
C ILE A 226 -30.82 -17.53 -5.97
N GLN A 227 -31.30 -18.30 -5.01
CA GLN A 227 -31.58 -19.71 -5.18
C GLN A 227 -32.70 -19.95 -6.21
N ALA A 228 -33.67 -19.04 -6.31
CA ALA A 228 -34.70 -19.06 -7.33
C ALA A 228 -34.24 -18.52 -8.70
N ARG A 229 -32.93 -18.16 -8.87
CA ARG A 229 -32.32 -17.63 -10.10
C ARG A 229 -32.99 -16.35 -10.60
N ILE A 230 -33.42 -15.50 -9.69
CA ILE A 230 -33.97 -14.18 -10.04
C ILE A 230 -32.81 -13.23 -10.40
N ASN A 231 -33.02 -12.43 -11.44
CA ASN A 231 -32.05 -11.39 -11.81
C ASN A 231 -31.98 -10.32 -10.73
N ILE A 232 -30.76 -9.96 -10.33
CA ILE A 232 -30.51 -8.97 -9.28
C ILE A 232 -29.63 -7.86 -9.84
N LEU A 233 -30.04 -6.61 -9.63
CA LEU A 233 -29.27 -5.42 -9.96
C LEU A 233 -28.80 -4.75 -8.67
N VAL A 234 -27.48 -4.56 -8.54
CA VAL A 234 -26.86 -3.79 -7.44
C VAL A 234 -26.42 -2.44 -7.99
N SER A 235 -27.01 -1.36 -7.52
CA SER A 235 -26.68 0.00 -7.96
C SER A 235 -26.28 0.92 -6.80
N GLY A 236 -25.55 1.98 -7.10
CA GLY A 236 -25.11 2.98 -6.12
C GLY A 236 -23.94 3.81 -6.66
N GLY A 237 -23.53 4.86 -5.94
CA GLY A 237 -22.38 5.70 -6.27
C GLY A 237 -21.03 4.97 -6.11
N THR A 238 -19.94 5.63 -6.50
CA THR A 238 -18.58 5.17 -6.23
C THR A 238 -18.35 5.08 -4.71
N GLY A 239 -17.66 4.04 -4.25
CA GLY A 239 -17.39 3.84 -2.82
C GLY A 239 -18.57 3.37 -1.98
N SER A 240 -19.78 3.18 -2.54
CA SER A 240 -20.97 2.75 -1.80
C SER A 240 -20.99 1.27 -1.41
N GLY A 241 -19.99 0.49 -1.84
CA GLY A 241 -19.87 -0.94 -1.54
C GLY A 241 -20.64 -1.85 -2.50
N LYS A 242 -20.95 -1.42 -3.73
CA LYS A 242 -21.61 -2.26 -4.76
C LYS A 242 -20.94 -3.61 -4.97
N THR A 243 -19.66 -3.57 -5.33
CA THR A 243 -18.85 -4.78 -5.60
C THR A 243 -18.72 -5.64 -4.35
N THR A 244 -18.56 -5.02 -3.18
CA THR A 244 -18.52 -5.70 -1.89
C THR A 244 -19.84 -6.43 -1.62
N THR A 245 -20.97 -5.75 -1.80
CA THR A 245 -22.30 -6.35 -1.62
C THR A 245 -22.52 -7.49 -2.61
N LEU A 246 -22.19 -7.28 -3.90
CA LEU A 246 -22.32 -8.32 -4.92
C LEU A 246 -21.47 -9.54 -4.58
N ASN A 247 -20.23 -9.33 -4.11
CA ASN A 247 -19.33 -10.40 -3.70
C ASN A 247 -19.89 -11.20 -2.50
N VAL A 248 -20.46 -10.51 -1.50
CA VAL A 248 -21.12 -11.17 -0.36
C VAL A 248 -22.35 -11.96 -0.80
N LEU A 249 -23.20 -11.37 -1.63
CA LEU A 249 -24.43 -12.02 -2.12
C LEU A 249 -24.12 -13.23 -3.01
N SER A 250 -23.02 -13.22 -3.74
CA SER A 250 -22.60 -14.34 -4.57
C SER A 250 -22.32 -15.61 -3.76
N SER A 251 -22.03 -15.49 -2.43
CA SER A 251 -21.88 -16.63 -1.54
C SER A 251 -23.17 -17.46 -1.36
N PHE A 252 -24.33 -16.91 -1.71
CA PHE A 252 -25.60 -17.63 -1.69
C PHE A 252 -25.84 -18.49 -2.93
N ILE A 253 -25.03 -18.35 -3.99
CA ILE A 253 -25.09 -19.19 -5.19
C ILE A 253 -24.67 -20.61 -4.81
N PRO A 254 -25.47 -21.64 -5.15
CA PRO A 254 -25.14 -23.03 -4.85
C PRO A 254 -23.79 -23.46 -5.46
N GLU A 255 -23.07 -24.33 -4.74
CA GLU A 255 -21.73 -24.78 -5.16
C GLU A 255 -21.72 -25.60 -6.47
N ASN A 256 -22.85 -26.18 -6.84
CA ASN A 256 -23.01 -26.96 -8.08
C ASN A 256 -23.30 -26.10 -9.33
N GLU A 257 -23.36 -24.77 -9.17
CA GLU A 257 -23.56 -23.85 -10.30
C GLU A 257 -22.24 -23.47 -10.96
N ARG A 258 -22.27 -23.30 -12.29
CA ARG A 258 -21.20 -22.68 -13.02
C ARG A 258 -21.41 -21.17 -13.04
N ILE A 259 -20.41 -20.42 -12.56
CA ILE A 259 -20.44 -18.96 -12.47
C ILE A 259 -19.45 -18.38 -13.49
N VAL A 260 -19.89 -17.36 -14.22
CA VAL A 260 -19.02 -16.57 -15.10
C VAL A 260 -19.10 -15.12 -14.64
N THR A 261 -17.97 -14.53 -14.29
CA THR A 261 -17.87 -13.09 -14.04
C THR A 261 -17.31 -12.39 -15.26
N ILE A 262 -17.85 -11.22 -15.57
CA ILE A 262 -17.37 -10.33 -16.63
C ILE A 262 -17.21 -8.95 -16.00
N GLU A 263 -15.99 -8.49 -15.91
CA GLU A 263 -15.62 -7.29 -15.15
C GLU A 263 -14.67 -6.42 -15.99
N ASP A 264 -14.67 -5.12 -15.81
CA ASP A 264 -13.64 -4.27 -16.40
C ASP A 264 -12.29 -4.55 -15.76
N ALA A 265 -12.31 -4.88 -14.48
CA ALA A 265 -11.18 -5.43 -13.77
C ALA A 265 -11.71 -6.40 -12.71
N ALA A 266 -11.12 -7.61 -12.63
CA ALA A 266 -11.56 -8.65 -11.72
C ALA A 266 -11.38 -8.20 -10.27
N GLU A 267 -12.49 -7.89 -9.59
CA GLU A 267 -12.59 -7.52 -8.19
C GLU A 267 -13.35 -8.56 -7.36
N LEU A 268 -14.16 -9.40 -8.02
CA LEU A 268 -14.96 -10.42 -7.34
C LEU A 268 -14.12 -11.62 -6.91
N LYS A 269 -14.27 -12.03 -5.66
CA LYS A 269 -13.65 -13.24 -5.07
C LYS A 269 -14.74 -14.24 -4.72
N LEU A 270 -15.21 -14.98 -5.68
CA LEU A 270 -16.16 -16.04 -5.45
C LEU A 270 -15.47 -17.29 -4.93
N GLN A 271 -16.10 -17.98 -3.98
CA GLN A 271 -15.52 -19.14 -3.29
C GLN A 271 -15.96 -20.48 -3.91
N GLN A 272 -16.90 -20.47 -4.83
CA GLN A 272 -17.38 -21.66 -5.51
C GLN A 272 -16.27 -22.27 -6.39
N ALA A 273 -16.28 -23.60 -6.53
CA ALA A 273 -15.25 -24.34 -7.23
C ALA A 273 -15.27 -24.09 -8.76
N HIS A 274 -16.45 -23.78 -9.34
CA HIS A 274 -16.59 -23.62 -10.77
C HIS A 274 -16.86 -22.16 -11.16
N VAL A 275 -15.82 -21.33 -11.09
CA VAL A 275 -15.86 -19.92 -11.47
C VAL A 275 -14.96 -19.69 -12.68
N VAL A 276 -15.46 -18.99 -13.67
CA VAL A 276 -14.71 -18.48 -14.82
C VAL A 276 -14.70 -16.97 -14.76
N THR A 277 -13.53 -16.38 -14.52
CA THR A 277 -13.38 -14.93 -14.43
C THR A 277 -12.89 -14.38 -15.77
N LEU A 278 -13.62 -13.44 -16.32
CA LEU A 278 -13.30 -12.75 -17.57
C LEU A 278 -13.14 -11.25 -17.30
N GLU A 279 -12.13 -10.67 -17.91
CA GLU A 279 -11.94 -9.21 -17.94
C GLU A 279 -12.23 -8.65 -19.32
N SER A 280 -12.86 -7.48 -19.36
CA SER A 280 -13.04 -6.74 -20.60
C SER A 280 -11.68 -6.27 -21.11
N ARG A 281 -11.45 -6.42 -22.41
CA ARG A 281 -10.28 -5.83 -23.06
C ARG A 281 -10.67 -4.45 -23.59
N PRO A 282 -9.95 -3.37 -23.23
CA PRO A 282 -10.13 -2.08 -23.87
C PRO A 282 -10.03 -2.23 -25.38
N ALA A 283 -10.85 -1.51 -26.14
CA ALA A 283 -10.75 -1.49 -27.58
C ALA A 283 -9.31 -1.14 -27.96
N ASN A 284 -8.67 -1.98 -28.77
CA ASN A 284 -7.35 -1.63 -29.33
C ASN A 284 -7.57 -0.38 -30.17
N ILE A 285 -6.93 0.70 -29.76
CA ILE A 285 -6.71 1.84 -30.64
C ILE A 285 -5.51 1.41 -31.48
N GLU A 286 -5.80 0.83 -32.66
CA GLU A 286 -4.82 0.69 -33.74
C GLU A 286 -4.62 2.05 -34.39
#